data_351352807b4d0ceec2bc81653b6e365e
#
_entry.id   351352807b4d0ceec2bc81653b6e365e
#
_cell.length_a   1.000
_cell.length_b   1.000
_cell.length_c   1.000
_cell.angle_alpha   90.00
_cell.angle_beta   90.00
_cell.angle_gamma   90.00
#
_symmetry.space_group_name_H-M   'P 1'
#
loop_
_entity.id
_entity.type
_entity.pdbx_description
1 polymer ?
#
loop_
_entity_poly.entity_id
_entity_poly.type
_entity_poly.pdbx_seq_one_letter_code
_entity_poly.pdbx_strand_id
1 'polypeptide(L)'
;MEKTKAGGLVVLLCVTLGLGSCARVSRSVGIGGEDLLATGLVGWQQIGGEQGNWQVEDGILSAQGQGGWLSTVRQYDDFELSLEFRVAREGNSGVFLRTPHRGDPAYVGMEIQIIHDRAEQWRDLNPNQYTGSIYGIQAPSERASKRANEWQTMTIRCKGPRVQVGLNGQEVVDTNTTYFRYRHEAHPGLTRRRGYIGLQDHGGGVEFRNIRVKPLTN
;
A
#
# COMPACT_ATOMS: atom_id res chain seq x y z
N MET A 1 45.52 -69.25 -33.30
CA MET A 1 45.70 -68.55 -32.02
C MET A 1 45.46 -67.09 -32.27
N GLU A 2 44.23 -66.62 -32.14
CA GLU A 2 43.83 -65.26 -32.39
C GLU A 2 43.27 -64.66 -31.11
N LYS A 3 43.86 -63.56 -30.65
CA LYS A 3 43.46 -62.86 -29.45
C LYS A 3 42.47 -61.76 -29.84
N THR A 4 41.21 -61.94 -29.44
CA THR A 4 40.15 -60.94 -29.59
C THR A 4 40.37 -59.83 -28.56
N LYS A 5 40.45 -58.58 -29.00
CA LYS A 5 40.46 -57.37 -28.14
C LYS A 5 39.00 -56.91 -27.97
N ALA A 6 38.54 -56.89 -26.72
CA ALA A 6 37.29 -56.26 -26.38
C ALA A 6 37.46 -54.72 -26.29
N GLY A 7 36.70 -53.99 -27.11
CA GLY A 7 36.62 -52.54 -27.07
C GLY A 7 35.55 -52.12 -26.08
N GLY A 8 35.94 -51.49 -24.99
CA GLY A 8 34.98 -50.89 -24.03
C GLY A 8 34.45 -49.55 -24.56
N LEU A 9 33.16 -49.47 -24.71
CA LEU A 9 32.43 -48.23 -25.04
C LEU A 9 32.27 -47.40 -23.76
N VAL A 10 33.00 -46.29 -23.67
CA VAL A 10 32.79 -45.29 -22.59
C VAL A 10 31.62 -44.39 -22.97
N VAL A 11 30.47 -44.58 -22.30
CA VAL A 11 29.34 -43.66 -22.42
C VAL A 11 29.59 -42.49 -21.50
N LEU A 12 29.88 -41.34 -22.12
CA LEU A 12 30.03 -40.05 -21.41
C LEU A 12 28.62 -39.50 -21.07
N LEU A 13 28.22 -39.62 -19.81
CA LEU A 13 26.95 -39.08 -19.31
C LEU A 13 27.13 -37.55 -19.09
N CYS A 14 26.67 -36.72 -20.04
CA CYS A 14 26.61 -35.29 -19.85
C CYS A 14 25.48 -34.97 -18.85
N VAL A 15 25.83 -34.70 -17.59
CA VAL A 15 24.92 -34.13 -16.61
C VAL A 15 24.82 -32.62 -16.87
N THR A 16 23.74 -32.18 -17.51
CA THR A 16 23.41 -30.75 -17.61
C THR A 16 22.90 -30.28 -16.26
N LEU A 17 23.73 -29.59 -15.50
CA LEU A 17 23.33 -28.81 -14.33
C LEU A 17 22.41 -27.65 -14.79
N GLY A 18 21.12 -27.85 -14.69
CA GLY A 18 20.14 -26.78 -14.83
C GLY A 18 20.40 -25.74 -13.75
N LEU A 19 20.88 -24.58 -14.15
CA LEU A 19 20.90 -23.37 -13.32
C LEU A 19 19.46 -22.95 -13.05
N GLY A 20 18.87 -23.50 -12.00
CA GLY A 20 17.61 -22.98 -11.46
C GLY A 20 17.82 -21.55 -11.01
N SER A 21 17.26 -20.62 -11.78
CA SER A 21 17.12 -19.23 -11.36
C SER A 21 16.32 -19.20 -10.07
N CYS A 22 16.99 -19.11 -8.92
CA CYS A 22 16.37 -18.77 -7.66
C CYS A 22 15.85 -17.33 -7.80
N ALA A 23 14.60 -17.20 -8.24
CA ALA A 23 13.87 -15.97 -8.01
C ALA A 23 13.90 -15.71 -6.49
N ARG A 24 14.67 -14.73 -6.06
CA ARG A 24 14.61 -14.22 -4.70
C ARG A 24 13.19 -13.71 -4.51
N VAL A 25 12.35 -14.54 -3.90
CA VAL A 25 11.10 -14.07 -3.31
C VAL A 25 11.52 -13.09 -2.23
N SER A 26 11.45 -11.81 -2.55
CA SER A 26 11.59 -10.74 -1.57
C SER A 26 10.47 -10.99 -0.55
N ARG A 27 10.81 -11.57 0.59
CA ARG A 27 9.89 -11.64 1.72
C ARG A 27 9.66 -10.19 2.13
N SER A 28 8.49 -9.65 1.78
CA SER A 28 8.01 -8.45 2.42
C SER A 28 8.01 -8.75 3.92
N VAL A 29 8.73 -7.94 4.70
CA VAL A 29 8.66 -8.00 6.16
C VAL A 29 7.29 -7.43 6.53
N GLY A 30 6.25 -8.25 6.32
CA GLY A 30 4.90 -7.89 6.70
C GLY A 30 4.82 -7.83 8.23
N ILE A 31 4.22 -6.79 8.75
CA ILE A 31 3.83 -6.76 10.16
C ILE A 31 2.94 -7.99 10.43
N GLY A 32 3.13 -8.66 11.56
CA GLY A 32 2.14 -9.63 12.02
C GLY A 32 0.80 -8.94 12.23
N GLY A 33 -0.31 -9.56 11.87
CA GLY A 33 -1.64 -8.96 12.04
C GLY A 33 -2.70 -9.65 11.19
N GLU A 34 -3.92 -9.13 11.28
CA GLU A 34 -5.07 -9.58 10.50
C GLU A 34 -4.90 -9.23 9.03
N ASP A 35 -5.10 -10.20 8.15
CA ASP A 35 -5.13 -9.97 6.70
C ASP A 35 -6.54 -9.51 6.30
N LEU A 36 -6.64 -8.28 5.84
CA LEU A 36 -7.92 -7.66 5.51
C LEU A 36 -8.52 -8.14 4.17
N LEU A 37 -7.77 -8.90 3.38
CA LEU A 37 -8.25 -9.52 2.13
C LEU A 37 -8.40 -11.04 2.23
N ALA A 38 -8.15 -11.65 3.40
CA ALA A 38 -8.24 -13.11 3.58
C ALA A 38 -9.59 -13.71 3.17
N THR A 39 -10.66 -12.95 3.24
CA THR A 39 -12.03 -13.31 2.86
C THR A 39 -12.60 -12.41 1.76
N GLY A 40 -11.75 -11.91 0.86
CA GLY A 40 -12.14 -10.97 -0.19
C GLY A 40 -12.62 -9.64 0.39
N LEU A 41 -13.80 -9.19 -0.03
CA LEU A 41 -14.39 -7.93 0.45
C LEU A 41 -15.22 -8.07 1.74
N VAL A 42 -15.28 -9.24 2.35
CA VAL A 42 -15.91 -9.41 3.67
C VAL A 42 -15.11 -8.58 4.69
N GLY A 43 -15.79 -7.71 5.43
CA GLY A 43 -15.10 -6.76 6.34
C GLY A 43 -14.80 -5.39 5.70
N TRP A 44 -15.20 -5.20 4.44
CA TRP A 44 -15.14 -3.93 3.75
C TRP A 44 -16.52 -3.42 3.35
N GLN A 45 -16.65 -2.10 3.23
CA GLN A 45 -17.84 -1.40 2.80
C GLN A 45 -17.46 -0.31 1.81
N GLN A 46 -18.10 -0.31 0.65
CA GLN A 46 -17.94 0.78 -0.32
C GLN A 46 -18.71 2.02 0.14
N ILE A 47 -18.07 3.18 0.09
CA ILE A 47 -18.63 4.49 0.45
C ILE A 47 -18.56 5.40 -0.77
N GLY A 48 -19.70 5.79 -1.30
CA GLY A 48 -19.76 6.55 -2.57
C GLY A 48 -19.31 5.74 -3.78
N GLY A 49 -19.22 6.41 -4.92
CA GLY A 49 -18.92 5.76 -6.20
C GLY A 49 -20.04 4.83 -6.69
N GLU A 50 -19.82 4.17 -7.81
CA GLU A 50 -20.77 3.20 -8.34
C GLU A 50 -20.59 1.82 -7.70
N GLN A 51 -21.68 1.08 -7.55
CA GLN A 51 -21.68 -0.27 -6.98
C GLN A 51 -20.80 -1.22 -7.84
N GLY A 52 -20.02 -2.07 -7.17
CA GLY A 52 -19.11 -3.01 -7.84
C GLY A 52 -17.81 -2.39 -8.33
N ASN A 53 -17.51 -1.15 -7.93
CA ASN A 53 -16.27 -0.46 -8.26
C ASN A 53 -15.01 -1.18 -7.75
N TRP A 54 -15.13 -1.99 -6.69
CA TRP A 54 -14.01 -2.70 -6.10
C TRP A 54 -14.11 -4.21 -6.33
N GLN A 55 -13.03 -4.83 -6.77
CA GLN A 55 -12.96 -6.25 -7.06
C GLN A 55 -11.70 -6.87 -6.46
N VAL A 56 -11.82 -8.13 -6.04
CA VAL A 56 -10.67 -8.93 -5.57
C VAL A 56 -10.52 -10.12 -6.48
N GLU A 57 -9.38 -10.23 -7.14
CA GLU A 57 -9.01 -11.36 -8.00
C GLU A 57 -7.58 -11.79 -7.67
N ASP A 58 -7.35 -13.07 -7.41
CA ASP A 58 -6.04 -13.63 -7.05
C ASP A 58 -5.34 -12.89 -5.89
N GLY A 59 -6.10 -12.42 -4.90
CA GLY A 59 -5.59 -11.68 -3.75
C GLY A 59 -5.18 -10.23 -4.06
N ILE A 60 -5.49 -9.73 -5.26
CA ILE A 60 -5.30 -8.34 -5.66
C ILE A 60 -6.64 -7.63 -5.62
N LEU A 61 -6.70 -6.55 -4.87
CA LEU A 61 -7.82 -5.62 -4.81
C LEU A 61 -7.60 -4.52 -5.84
N SER A 62 -8.55 -4.30 -6.73
CA SER A 62 -8.51 -3.26 -7.75
C SER A 62 -9.73 -2.35 -7.70
N ALA A 63 -9.52 -1.06 -8.02
CA ALA A 63 -10.57 -0.08 -8.23
C ALA A 63 -10.80 0.13 -9.74
N GLN A 64 -12.08 0.24 -10.13
CA GLN A 64 -12.46 0.37 -11.54
C GLN A 64 -12.60 1.82 -12.03
N GLY A 65 -12.23 2.80 -11.19
CA GLY A 65 -12.20 4.21 -11.58
C GLY A 65 -13.54 4.95 -11.49
N GLN A 66 -14.48 4.41 -10.74
CA GLN A 66 -15.83 4.98 -10.62
C GLN A 66 -16.00 5.84 -9.35
N GLY A 67 -14.88 6.16 -8.70
CA GLY A 67 -14.83 7.05 -7.55
C GLY A 67 -15.25 6.42 -6.23
N GLY A 68 -15.27 7.24 -5.18
CA GLY A 68 -15.55 6.81 -3.83
C GLY A 68 -14.35 6.14 -3.13
N TRP A 69 -14.63 5.35 -2.12
CA TRP A 69 -13.59 4.68 -1.37
C TRP A 69 -14.09 3.39 -0.72
N LEU A 70 -13.18 2.48 -0.44
CA LEU A 70 -13.45 1.23 0.25
C LEU A 70 -13.05 1.38 1.72
N SER A 71 -13.99 1.22 2.63
CA SER A 71 -13.82 1.38 4.07
C SER A 71 -13.80 0.04 4.78
N THR A 72 -12.96 -0.14 5.78
CA THR A 72 -13.16 -1.22 6.73
C THR A 72 -14.50 -1.05 7.46
N VAL A 73 -15.19 -2.16 7.79
CA VAL A 73 -16.39 -2.09 8.65
C VAL A 73 -16.03 -1.91 10.13
N ARG A 74 -14.81 -2.29 10.51
CA ARG A 74 -14.25 -2.12 11.85
C ARG A 74 -13.50 -0.79 11.95
N GLN A 75 -13.63 -0.11 13.09
CA GLN A 75 -12.83 1.06 13.43
C GLN A 75 -11.56 0.67 14.19
N TYR A 76 -10.51 1.48 14.01
CA TYR A 76 -9.22 1.31 14.66
C TYR A 76 -8.82 2.60 15.38
N ASP A 77 -8.21 2.43 16.56
CA ASP A 77 -7.65 3.52 17.37
C ASP A 77 -6.16 3.68 17.08
N ASP A 78 -5.34 2.90 17.78
CA ASP A 78 -3.91 2.76 17.55
C ASP A 78 -3.64 1.48 16.77
N PHE A 79 -2.87 1.57 15.70
CA PHE A 79 -2.62 0.43 14.81
C PHE A 79 -1.32 0.57 14.02
N GLU A 80 -0.84 -0.56 13.54
CA GLU A 80 0.08 -0.67 12.42
C GLU A 80 -0.68 -1.24 11.22
N LEU A 81 -0.51 -0.62 10.06
CA LEU A 81 -1.04 -1.08 8.78
C LEU A 81 0.14 -1.30 7.84
N SER A 82 0.15 -2.42 7.15
CA SER A 82 1.05 -2.65 6.02
C SER A 82 0.25 -3.05 4.79
N LEU A 83 0.68 -2.59 3.63
CA LEU A 83 0.08 -2.94 2.36
C LEU A 83 1.11 -2.86 1.24
N GLU A 84 0.82 -3.55 0.16
CA GLU A 84 1.49 -3.32 -1.11
C GLU A 84 0.50 -2.66 -2.07
N PHE A 85 0.98 -1.70 -2.85
CA PHE A 85 0.20 -1.06 -3.90
C PHE A 85 1.01 -0.92 -5.18
N ARG A 86 0.33 -0.84 -6.30
CA ARG A 86 0.88 -0.32 -7.55
C ARG A 86 -0.08 0.68 -8.15
N VAL A 87 0.48 1.74 -8.73
CA VAL A 87 -0.26 2.84 -9.31
C VAL A 87 0.11 3.00 -10.78
N ALA A 88 -0.89 3.17 -11.63
CA ALA A 88 -0.69 3.41 -13.06
C ALA A 88 -0.04 4.78 -13.33
N ARG A 89 0.34 5.04 -14.57
CA ARG A 89 1.06 6.27 -14.96
C ARG A 89 0.35 7.57 -14.53
N GLU A 90 -0.98 7.59 -14.61
CA GLU A 90 -1.81 8.76 -14.25
C GLU A 90 -2.68 8.49 -13.02
N GLY A 91 -2.40 7.38 -12.32
CA GLY A 91 -3.20 6.96 -11.18
C GLY A 91 -3.04 7.89 -9.97
N ASN A 92 -4.15 8.04 -9.27
CA ASN A 92 -4.29 8.76 -8.01
C ASN A 92 -5.13 7.94 -7.04
N SER A 93 -4.70 7.86 -5.81
CA SER A 93 -5.32 7.11 -4.74
C SER A 93 -4.79 7.59 -3.38
N GLY A 94 -5.25 6.98 -2.31
CA GLY A 94 -4.79 7.27 -0.96
C GLY A 94 -5.24 6.23 0.04
N VAL A 95 -4.58 6.22 1.20
CA VAL A 95 -4.99 5.44 2.37
C VAL A 95 -5.57 6.38 3.40
N PHE A 96 -6.87 6.26 3.66
CA PHE A 96 -7.54 7.05 4.68
C PHE A 96 -7.36 6.44 6.08
N LEU A 97 -7.08 7.29 7.05
CA LEU A 97 -6.81 6.91 8.43
C LEU A 97 -7.80 7.57 9.37
N ARG A 98 -8.40 6.75 10.26
CA ARG A 98 -9.32 7.22 11.32
C ARG A 98 -10.46 8.10 10.77
N THR A 99 -10.89 7.86 9.53
CA THR A 99 -11.95 8.64 8.90
C THR A 99 -13.35 8.16 9.32
N PRO A 100 -14.35 9.05 9.41
CA PRO A 100 -15.77 8.66 9.52
C PRO A 100 -16.37 8.45 8.12
N HIS A 101 -17.57 7.86 8.05
CA HIS A 101 -18.31 7.67 6.79
C HIS A 101 -19.07 8.94 6.34
N ARG A 102 -18.59 10.13 6.70
CA ARG A 102 -19.22 11.42 6.37
C ARG A 102 -18.16 12.48 6.11
N GLY A 103 -18.46 13.42 5.23
CA GLY A 103 -17.51 14.45 4.82
C GLY A 103 -16.43 13.91 3.91
N ASP A 104 -15.49 14.75 3.53
CA ASP A 104 -14.35 14.35 2.72
C ASP A 104 -13.33 13.60 3.59
N PRO A 105 -13.08 12.29 3.31
CA PRO A 105 -12.25 11.45 4.16
C PRO A 105 -10.81 11.93 4.30
N ALA A 106 -10.28 12.67 3.33
CA ALA A 106 -8.93 13.24 3.37
C ALA A 106 -8.77 14.32 4.45
N TYR A 107 -9.87 15.03 4.78
CA TYR A 107 -9.85 16.14 5.72
C TYR A 107 -10.50 15.79 7.06
N VAL A 108 -11.63 15.06 7.05
CA VAL A 108 -12.29 14.65 8.30
C VAL A 108 -11.62 13.45 8.97
N GLY A 109 -10.80 12.71 8.22
CA GLY A 109 -9.78 11.76 8.65
C GLY A 109 -8.40 12.33 8.33
N MET A 110 -7.51 11.49 7.89
CA MET A 110 -6.21 11.83 7.29
C MET A 110 -6.01 10.95 6.08
N GLU A 111 -5.34 11.46 5.05
CA GLU A 111 -4.98 10.69 3.86
C GLU A 111 -3.46 10.53 3.78
N ILE A 112 -2.99 9.30 3.57
CA ILE A 112 -1.64 9.04 3.11
C ILE A 112 -1.70 8.90 1.60
N GLN A 113 -1.09 9.88 0.90
CA GLN A 113 -1.18 10.02 -0.55
C GLN A 113 -0.52 8.87 -1.32
N ILE A 114 -1.14 8.49 -2.43
CA ILE A 114 -0.62 7.54 -3.43
C ILE A 114 -0.85 8.12 -4.83
N ILE A 115 0.22 8.51 -5.52
CA ILE A 115 0.22 8.91 -6.92
C ILE A 115 1.42 8.34 -7.65
N HIS A 116 1.45 8.45 -8.97
CA HIS A 116 2.70 8.27 -9.70
C HIS A 116 3.49 9.59 -9.68
N ASP A 117 4.36 9.77 -8.69
CA ASP A 117 5.11 11.02 -8.41
C ASP A 117 5.87 11.62 -9.61
N ARG A 118 6.12 10.84 -10.66
CA ARG A 118 6.87 11.25 -11.86
C ARG A 118 5.98 11.54 -13.07
N ALA A 119 4.65 11.48 -12.90
CA ALA A 119 3.74 11.85 -13.97
C ALA A 119 3.82 13.38 -14.22
N GLU A 120 3.79 13.77 -15.47
CA GLU A 120 3.90 15.17 -15.90
C GLU A 120 2.84 16.05 -15.24
N GLN A 121 1.64 15.55 -15.11
CA GLN A 121 0.52 16.26 -14.48
C GLN A 121 0.72 16.54 -12.97
N TRP A 122 1.64 15.82 -12.31
CA TRP A 122 1.91 15.97 -10.88
C TRP A 122 3.21 16.72 -10.56
N ARG A 123 3.94 17.21 -11.57
CA ARG A 123 5.27 17.78 -11.34
C ARG A 123 5.26 19.05 -10.49
N ASP A 124 4.18 19.83 -10.53
CA ASP A 124 4.04 21.13 -9.87
C ASP A 124 3.20 21.07 -8.57
N LEU A 125 3.00 19.87 -8.01
CA LEU A 125 2.32 19.71 -6.73
C LEU A 125 3.15 20.28 -5.55
N ASN A 126 2.44 20.72 -4.52
CA ASN A 126 3.11 21.05 -3.26
C ASN A 126 3.79 19.79 -2.67
N PRO A 127 4.92 19.96 -1.94
CA PRO A 127 5.65 18.83 -1.37
C PRO A 127 4.80 17.86 -0.53
N ASN A 128 3.77 18.36 0.15
CA ASN A 128 2.85 17.58 0.98
C ASN A 128 1.68 16.94 0.21
N GLN A 129 1.82 16.80 -1.11
CA GLN A 129 0.85 16.13 -1.99
C GLN A 129 1.46 14.95 -2.77
N TYR A 130 2.72 14.59 -2.50
CA TYR A 130 3.38 13.43 -3.10
C TYR A 130 3.17 12.17 -2.28
N THR A 131 3.42 11.01 -2.90
CA THR A 131 3.26 9.69 -2.28
C THR A 131 3.96 9.58 -0.93
N GLY A 132 3.22 9.09 0.07
CA GLY A 132 3.70 8.95 1.45
C GLY A 132 3.48 10.18 2.32
N SER A 133 3.05 11.34 1.77
CA SER A 133 2.67 12.50 2.59
C SER A 133 1.41 12.23 3.42
N ILE A 134 1.26 12.94 4.55
CA ILE A 134 -0.08 13.23 5.08
C ILE A 134 -0.60 14.39 4.24
N TYR A 135 -1.56 14.10 3.36
CA TYR A 135 -2.02 15.01 2.30
C TYR A 135 -2.37 16.40 2.83
N GLY A 136 -1.77 17.43 2.23
CA GLY A 136 -1.97 18.82 2.60
C GLY A 136 -1.38 19.23 3.96
N ILE A 137 -0.76 18.31 4.72
CA ILE A 137 -0.26 18.54 6.08
C ILE A 137 1.26 18.38 6.16
N GLN A 138 1.77 17.16 5.96
CA GLN A 138 3.19 16.83 6.14
C GLN A 138 3.76 16.20 4.88
N ALA A 139 4.78 16.85 4.31
CA ALA A 139 5.52 16.29 3.19
C ALA A 139 6.35 15.06 3.63
N PRO A 140 6.58 14.09 2.74
CA PRO A 140 7.58 13.07 2.97
C PRO A 140 8.98 13.71 3.00
N SER A 141 9.88 13.17 3.82
CA SER A 141 11.26 13.63 3.94
C SER A 141 12.06 13.41 2.64
N GLU A 142 11.67 12.40 1.87
CA GLU A 142 12.23 12.06 0.57
C GLU A 142 11.18 11.39 -0.33
N ARG A 143 11.40 11.43 -1.64
CA ARG A 143 10.55 10.74 -2.63
C ARG A 143 11.04 9.31 -2.82
N ALA A 144 10.54 8.39 -2.00
CA ALA A 144 10.92 6.98 -2.02
C ALA A 144 10.03 6.12 -2.94
N SER A 145 9.11 6.72 -3.74
CA SER A 145 8.24 6.00 -4.65
C SER A 145 8.97 5.40 -5.84
N LYS A 146 8.50 4.23 -6.32
CA LYS A 146 8.97 3.56 -7.52
C LYS A 146 8.29 4.11 -8.77
N ARG A 147 8.55 3.49 -9.92
CA ARG A 147 7.91 3.83 -11.20
C ARG A 147 6.46 3.34 -11.23
N ALA A 148 5.69 3.87 -12.18
CA ALA A 148 4.34 3.40 -12.45
C ALA A 148 4.30 1.87 -12.68
N ASN A 149 3.24 1.23 -12.24
CA ASN A 149 2.98 -0.21 -12.32
C ASN A 149 3.97 -1.12 -11.56
N GLU A 150 4.92 -0.56 -10.81
CA GLU A 150 5.76 -1.35 -9.91
C GLU A 150 5.10 -1.51 -8.55
N TRP A 151 5.13 -2.73 -7.98
CA TRP A 151 4.68 -2.97 -6.62
C TRP A 151 5.57 -2.26 -5.60
N GLN A 152 4.93 -1.55 -4.70
CA GLN A 152 5.53 -0.74 -3.65
C GLN A 152 5.00 -1.20 -2.30
N THR A 153 5.81 -1.06 -1.27
CA THR A 153 5.40 -1.37 0.10
C THR A 153 5.16 -0.09 0.88
N MET A 154 4.05 -0.03 1.60
CA MET A 154 3.75 1.05 2.54
C MET A 154 3.48 0.48 3.92
N THR A 155 4.03 1.11 4.93
CA THR A 155 3.71 0.86 6.34
C THR A 155 3.24 2.15 6.99
N ILE A 156 2.19 2.07 7.79
CA ILE A 156 1.62 3.21 8.49
C ILE A 156 1.45 2.81 9.95
N ARG A 157 1.97 3.62 10.86
CA ARG A 157 1.76 3.44 12.28
C ARG A 157 1.08 4.66 12.86
N CYS A 158 -0.07 4.45 13.48
CA CYS A 158 -0.80 5.45 14.24
C CYS A 158 -0.78 5.08 15.73
N LYS A 159 -0.13 5.90 16.57
CA LYS A 159 -0.15 5.72 18.03
C LYS A 159 -0.44 7.06 18.72
N GLY A 160 -1.63 7.17 19.32
CA GLY A 160 -2.12 8.46 19.82
C GLY A 160 -2.09 9.51 18.70
N PRO A 161 -1.44 10.66 18.89
CA PRO A 161 -1.28 11.69 17.87
C PRO A 161 -0.09 11.48 16.92
N ARG A 162 0.77 10.47 17.16
CA ARG A 162 1.94 10.21 16.31
C ARG A 162 1.51 9.38 15.10
N VAL A 163 1.96 9.82 13.92
CA VAL A 163 1.78 9.13 12.64
C VAL A 163 3.15 8.94 12.01
N GLN A 164 3.48 7.70 11.67
CA GLN A 164 4.70 7.32 10.96
C GLN A 164 4.32 6.62 9.65
N VAL A 165 5.02 6.96 8.58
CA VAL A 165 4.82 6.35 7.26
C VAL A 165 6.16 5.86 6.73
N GLY A 166 6.21 4.57 6.41
CA GLY A 166 7.31 3.96 5.66
C GLY A 166 6.91 3.69 4.21
N LEU A 167 7.79 3.96 3.27
CA LEU A 167 7.60 3.71 1.85
C LEU A 167 8.83 3.01 1.29
N ASN A 168 8.67 1.81 0.75
CA ASN A 168 9.74 1.00 0.16
C ASN A 168 10.96 0.78 1.08
N GLY A 169 10.70 0.68 2.40
CA GLY A 169 11.74 0.46 3.40
C GLY A 169 12.37 1.74 3.97
N GLN A 170 11.97 2.92 3.50
CA GLN A 170 12.39 4.22 4.03
C GLN A 170 11.28 4.80 4.91
N GLU A 171 11.60 5.31 6.10
CA GLU A 171 10.67 6.11 6.88
C GLU A 171 10.62 7.52 6.27
N VAL A 172 9.48 7.88 5.68
CA VAL A 172 9.31 9.14 4.97
C VAL A 172 8.52 10.17 5.76
N VAL A 173 7.74 9.75 6.74
CA VAL A 173 7.06 10.65 7.69
C VAL A 173 7.16 10.07 9.09
N ASP A 174 7.55 10.92 10.05
CA ASP A 174 7.39 10.71 11.48
C ASP A 174 6.97 12.05 12.09
N THR A 175 5.72 12.16 12.48
CA THR A 175 5.18 13.42 12.96
C THR A 175 4.14 13.23 14.06
N ASN A 176 3.85 14.35 14.76
CA ASN A 176 2.78 14.42 15.76
C ASN A 176 1.72 15.41 15.26
N THR A 177 0.47 14.93 15.08
CA THR A 177 -0.63 15.75 14.55
C THR A 177 -0.96 16.96 15.41
N THR A 178 -0.52 17.01 16.68
CA THR A 178 -0.70 18.19 17.54
C THR A 178 0.16 19.38 17.13
N TYR A 179 1.22 19.17 16.33
CA TYR A 179 2.02 20.27 15.78
C TYR A 179 1.25 21.13 14.76
N PHE A 180 0.18 20.57 14.18
CA PHE A 180 -0.64 21.21 13.16
C PHE A 180 -1.96 21.78 13.72
N ARG A 181 -2.00 22.25 14.97
CA ARG A 181 -3.21 22.78 15.60
C ARG A 181 -3.85 23.91 14.80
N TYR A 182 -3.05 24.72 14.11
CA TYR A 182 -3.50 25.80 13.25
C TYR A 182 -4.24 25.32 12.00
N ARG A 183 -4.19 24.02 11.70
CA ARG A 183 -4.89 23.38 10.57
C ARG A 183 -6.18 22.66 10.99
N HIS A 184 -6.51 22.59 12.27
CA HIS A 184 -7.61 21.77 12.76
C HIS A 184 -8.99 22.18 12.22
N GLU A 185 -9.19 23.44 11.87
CA GLU A 185 -10.44 23.90 11.26
C GLU A 185 -10.59 23.31 9.86
N ALA A 186 -9.54 23.38 9.02
CA ALA A 186 -9.54 22.83 7.66
C ALA A 186 -9.35 21.30 7.65
N HIS A 187 -8.69 20.73 8.65
CA HIS A 187 -8.38 19.30 8.79
C HIS A 187 -8.76 18.76 10.16
N PRO A 188 -10.05 18.65 10.48
CA PRO A 188 -10.50 18.17 11.80
C PRO A 188 -10.08 16.72 12.10
N GLY A 189 -9.74 15.94 11.08
CA GLY A 189 -9.21 14.59 11.21
C GLY A 189 -7.92 14.48 12.00
N LEU A 190 -7.10 15.54 12.06
CA LEU A 190 -5.85 15.56 12.85
C LEU A 190 -6.07 15.35 14.35
N THR A 191 -7.27 15.65 14.84
CA THR A 191 -7.63 15.43 16.25
C THR A 191 -8.21 14.05 16.53
N ARG A 192 -8.58 13.29 15.49
CA ARG A 192 -9.22 11.99 15.66
C ARG A 192 -8.24 10.95 16.18
N ARG A 193 -8.74 10.10 17.08
CA ARG A 193 -7.98 8.97 17.64
C ARG A 193 -8.59 7.63 17.27
N ARG A 194 -9.79 7.63 16.67
CA ARG A 194 -10.52 6.43 16.25
C ARG A 194 -11.31 6.69 14.98
N GLY A 195 -11.37 5.69 14.10
CA GLY A 195 -12.16 5.71 12.88
C GLY A 195 -11.80 4.56 11.95
N TYR A 196 -12.30 4.63 10.74
CA TYR A 196 -12.11 3.59 9.74
C TYR A 196 -10.77 3.77 9.01
N ILE A 197 -10.25 2.67 8.48
CA ILE A 197 -9.20 2.66 7.46
C ILE A 197 -9.91 2.60 6.10
N GLY A 198 -9.44 3.37 5.13
CA GLY A 198 -10.02 3.40 3.80
C GLY A 198 -8.99 3.38 2.68
N LEU A 199 -9.43 2.96 1.49
CA LEU A 199 -8.66 3.01 0.26
C LEU A 199 -9.43 3.84 -0.76
N GLN A 200 -8.79 4.86 -1.32
CA GLN A 200 -9.44 5.78 -2.24
C GLN A 200 -9.44 5.22 -3.66
N ASP A 201 -10.54 5.40 -4.37
CA ASP A 201 -10.56 5.41 -5.84
C ASP A 201 -10.75 6.82 -6.36
N HIS A 202 -9.75 7.35 -7.03
CA HIS A 202 -9.76 8.69 -7.63
C HIS A 202 -9.53 8.59 -9.15
N GLY A 203 -10.36 7.81 -9.83
CA GLY A 203 -10.27 7.62 -11.28
C GLY A 203 -9.59 6.33 -11.74
N GLY A 204 -9.41 5.36 -10.83
CA GLY A 204 -8.83 4.06 -11.14
C GLY A 204 -7.30 4.04 -11.26
N GLY A 205 -6.79 2.94 -11.80
CA GLY A 205 -5.36 2.76 -12.03
C GLY A 205 -4.56 2.49 -10.74
N VAL A 206 -5.21 1.99 -9.68
CA VAL A 206 -4.55 1.56 -8.45
C VAL A 206 -4.96 0.14 -8.10
N GLU A 207 -4.01 -0.62 -7.60
CA GLU A 207 -4.22 -1.96 -7.08
C GLU A 207 -3.51 -2.12 -5.75
N PHE A 208 -4.09 -2.96 -4.90
CA PHE A 208 -3.60 -3.24 -3.56
C PHE A 208 -3.52 -4.75 -3.32
N ARG A 209 -2.60 -5.18 -2.45
CA ARG A 209 -2.52 -6.55 -1.95
C ARG A 209 -1.80 -6.59 -0.61
N ASN A 210 -1.80 -7.75 0.04
CA ASN A 210 -1.09 -7.97 1.31
C ASN A 210 -1.44 -6.92 2.38
N ILE A 211 -2.74 -6.55 2.45
CA ILE A 211 -3.24 -5.53 3.38
C ILE A 211 -3.39 -6.15 4.76
N ARG A 212 -2.51 -5.77 5.68
CA ARG A 212 -2.49 -6.30 7.05
C ARG A 212 -2.62 -5.19 8.07
N VAL A 213 -3.46 -5.40 9.06
CA VAL A 213 -3.62 -4.49 10.19
C VAL A 213 -3.33 -5.20 11.50
N LYS A 214 -2.58 -4.53 12.36
CA LYS A 214 -2.28 -4.97 13.74
C LYS A 214 -2.71 -3.86 14.68
N PRO A 215 -3.82 -4.04 15.43
CA PRO A 215 -4.15 -3.14 16.52
C PRO A 215 -3.01 -3.11 17.55
N LEU A 216 -2.69 -1.91 18.04
CA LEU A 216 -1.70 -1.74 19.10
C LEU A 216 -2.43 -1.71 20.43
N THR A 217 -2.03 -2.56 21.34
CA THR A 217 -2.47 -2.51 22.75
C THR A 217 -1.68 -1.43 23.48
N ASN A 218 -2.38 -0.67 24.29
CA ASN A 218 -1.76 0.26 25.26
C ASN A 218 -0.99 -0.49 26.33
#